data_2a8460fb83f592295d464b60880ad2a3
#
_entry.id   2a8460fb83f592295d464b60880ad2a3
#
_cell.length_a   1.000
_cell.length_b   1.000
_cell.length_c   1.000
_cell.angle_alpha   90.00
_cell.angle_beta   90.00
_cell.angle_gamma   90.00
#
_symmetry.space_group_name_H-M   'P 1'
#
loop_
_entity.id
_entity.type
_entity.pdbx_description
1 polymer ?
#
loop_
_entity_poly.entity_id
_entity_poly.type
_entity_poly.pdbx_seq_one_letter_code
_entity_poly.pdbx_strand_id
1 'polypeptide(L)' 'MSRYETNVVLYRLKKDPAFRDRFRADPGSALADADLTDEEREAFVRWDTRKLNDLGGSLHLLISIPGVGGH' A
#
# COMPACT_ATOMS: atom_id res chain seq x y z
N MET A 1 2.44 -5.28 -12.49
CA MET A 1 2.11 -5.61 -12.31
C MET A 1 2.04 -6.20 -11.57
N SER A 2 1.75 -6.02 -10.60
CA SER A 2 1.59 -6.77 -10.24
C SER A 2 1.30 -7.15 -8.91
N ARG A 3 0.77 -8.34 -8.62
CA ARG A 3 0.60 -8.82 -7.30
C ARG A 3 1.84 -8.69 -6.48
N TYR A 4 2.97 -8.98 -7.13
CA TYR A 4 4.26 -8.92 -6.45
C TYR A 4 4.54 -7.51 -5.95
N GLU A 5 4.35 -6.52 -6.81
CA GLU A 5 4.66 -5.15 -6.42
C GLU A 5 3.69 -4.63 -5.36
N THR A 6 2.42 -5.01 -5.47
CA THR A 6 1.46 -4.63 -4.46
C THR A 6 1.87 -5.14 -3.09
N ASN A 7 2.30 -6.40 -3.03
CA ASN A 7 2.71 -6.97 -1.75
C ASN A 7 4.03 -6.41 -1.25
N VAL A 8 4.93 -6.03 -2.17
CA VAL A 8 6.18 -5.37 -1.78
C VAL A 8 5.87 -4.06 -1.07
N VAL A 9 4.96 -3.27 -1.62
CA VAL A 9 4.57 -2.00 -1.00
C VAL A 9 3.92 -2.25 0.36
N LEU A 10 3.03 -3.23 0.43
CA LEU A 10 2.39 -3.56 1.70
C LEU A 10 3.40 -3.99 2.74
N TYR A 11 4.37 -4.79 2.32
CA TYR A 11 5.41 -5.25 3.24
C TYR A 11 6.24 -4.08 3.76
N ARG A 12 6.58 -3.15 2.87
CA ARG A 12 7.33 -1.95 3.28
C ARG A 12 6.54 -1.11 4.26
N LEU A 13 5.24 -0.98 4.02
CA LEU A 13 4.39 -0.23 4.96
C LEU A 13 4.37 -0.87 6.33
N LYS A 14 4.48 -2.19 6.37
CA LYS A 14 4.48 -2.90 7.63
C LYS A 14 5.82 -2.79 8.35
N LYS A 15 6.93 -2.90 7.61
CA LYS A 15 8.24 -3.04 8.21
C LYS A 15 9.06 -1.76 8.29
N ASP A 16 8.78 -0.79 7.43
CA ASP A 16 9.59 0.42 7.34
C ASP A 16 8.81 1.62 7.87
N PRO A 17 9.07 2.03 9.12
CA PRO A 17 8.33 3.16 9.69
C PRO A 17 8.54 4.47 8.94
N ALA A 18 9.72 4.69 8.37
CA ALA A 18 9.97 5.91 7.61
C ALA A 18 9.12 5.96 6.36
N PHE A 19 9.02 4.82 5.66
CA PHE A 19 8.18 4.74 4.48
C PHE A 19 6.71 4.91 4.85
N ARG A 20 6.30 4.33 5.96
CA ARG A 20 4.93 4.44 6.44
C ARG A 20 4.58 5.89 6.75
N ASP A 21 5.50 6.63 7.38
CA ASP A 21 5.29 8.03 7.69
C ASP A 21 5.16 8.86 6.42
N ARG A 22 6.00 8.60 5.42
CA ARG A 22 5.91 9.28 4.14
C ARG A 22 4.58 8.98 3.46
N PHE A 23 4.15 7.73 3.52
CA PHE A 23 2.90 7.32 2.91
C PHE A 23 1.72 8.03 3.57
N ARG A 24 1.74 8.15 4.88
CA ARG A 24 0.66 8.82 5.60
C ARG A 24 0.62 10.30 5.28
N ALA A 25 1.78 10.91 5.12
CA ALA A 25 1.84 12.33 4.81
C ALA A 25 1.44 12.62 3.35
N ASP A 26 1.92 11.79 2.43
CA ASP A 26 1.66 12.00 1.01
C ASP A 26 1.77 10.67 0.27
N PRO A 27 0.66 9.93 0.20
CA PRO A 27 0.71 8.59 -0.41
C PRO A 27 1.16 8.61 -1.86
N GLY A 28 0.75 9.60 -2.63
CA GLY A 28 1.14 9.69 -4.03
C GLY A 28 2.64 9.81 -4.18
N SER A 29 3.25 10.66 -3.37
CA SER A 29 4.69 10.84 -3.41
C SER A 29 5.44 9.59 -2.95
N ALA A 30 4.94 8.96 -1.89
CA ALA A 30 5.59 7.76 -1.36
C ALA A 30 5.58 6.63 -2.39
N LEU A 31 4.57 6.58 -3.24
CA LEU A 31 4.42 5.51 -4.23
C LEU A 31 5.02 5.87 -5.59
N ALA A 32 5.64 7.05 -5.72
CA ALA A 32 6.13 7.51 -7.01
C ALA A 32 7.14 6.56 -7.64
N ASP A 33 7.94 5.90 -6.81
CA ASP A 33 8.97 4.97 -7.30
C ASP A 33 8.47 3.54 -7.46
N ALA A 34 7.25 3.25 -7.05
CA ALA A 34 6.73 1.90 -7.12
C ALA A 34 6.20 1.61 -8.52
N ASP A 35 6.39 0.37 -8.96
CA ASP A 35 5.94 -0.06 -10.28
C ASP A 35 4.49 -0.53 -10.18
N LEU A 36 3.61 0.42 -10.00
CA LEU A 36 2.19 0.16 -9.83
C LEU A 36 1.39 0.70 -11.01
N THR A 37 0.31 0.02 -11.35
CA THR A 37 -0.64 0.57 -12.31
C THR A 37 -1.37 1.73 -11.65
N ASP A 38 -2.05 2.53 -12.48
CA ASP A 38 -2.85 3.63 -11.95
C ASP A 38 -3.91 3.14 -10.99
N GLU A 39 -4.52 2.01 -11.33
CA GLU A 39 -5.55 1.41 -10.50
C GLU A 39 -5.00 0.99 -9.14
N GLU A 40 -3.83 0.36 -9.14
CA GLU A 40 -3.19 -0.05 -7.89
C GLU A 40 -2.81 1.16 -7.05
N ARG A 41 -2.24 2.16 -7.69
CA ARG A 41 -1.83 3.37 -6.99
C ARG A 41 -3.02 4.05 -6.34
N GLU A 42 -4.11 4.17 -7.07
CA GLU A 42 -5.31 4.80 -6.53
C GLU A 42 -5.88 4.02 -5.36
N ALA A 43 -5.85 2.69 -5.45
CA ALA A 43 -6.33 1.86 -4.36
C ALA A 43 -5.51 2.09 -3.09
N PHE A 44 -4.19 2.26 -3.23
CA PHE A 44 -3.35 2.57 -2.08
C PHE A 44 -3.65 3.97 -1.52
N VAL A 45 -3.79 4.95 -2.40
CA VAL A 45 -4.05 6.32 -1.97
C VAL A 45 -5.35 6.41 -1.19
N ARG A 46 -6.37 5.69 -1.63
CA ARG A 46 -7.66 5.66 -0.95
C ARG A 46 -7.70 4.69 0.22
N TRP A 47 -6.70 3.85 0.30
CA TRP A 47 -6.63 2.74 1.25
C TRP A 47 -7.87 1.87 1.17
N ASP A 48 -8.19 1.49 -0.05
CA ASP A 48 -9.32 0.61 -0.32
C ASP A 48 -8.86 -0.83 -0.19
N THR A 49 -8.99 -1.37 1.01
CA THR A 49 -8.45 -2.68 1.32
C THR A 49 -9.08 -3.80 0.50
N ARG A 50 -10.36 -3.68 0.19
CA ARG A 50 -11.02 -4.67 -0.63
C ARG A 50 -10.42 -4.67 -2.04
N LYS A 51 -10.24 -3.49 -2.62
CA LYS A 51 -9.66 -3.37 -3.93
C LYS A 51 -8.22 -3.86 -3.94
N LEU A 52 -7.45 -3.49 -2.92
CA LEU A 52 -6.07 -3.96 -2.82
C LEU A 52 -6.00 -5.48 -2.75
N ASN A 53 -6.91 -6.09 -2.00
CA ASN A 53 -6.96 -7.55 -1.93
C ASN A 53 -7.32 -8.15 -3.28
N ASP A 54 -8.27 -7.54 -3.99
CA ASP A 54 -8.66 -8.00 -5.32
C ASP A 54 -7.51 -7.90 -6.32
N LEU A 55 -6.67 -6.90 -6.16
CA LEU A 55 -5.53 -6.68 -7.03
C LEU A 55 -4.34 -7.58 -6.68
N GLY A 56 -4.50 -8.43 -5.69
CA GLY A 56 -3.47 -9.40 -5.34
C GLY A 56 -2.77 -9.14 -4.02
N GLY A 57 -3.14 -8.08 -3.32
CA GLY A 57 -2.54 -7.79 -2.02
C GLY A 57 -2.95 -8.82 -0.99
N SER A 58 -2.02 -9.17 -0.10
CA SER A 58 -2.29 -10.13 0.95
C SER A 58 -3.18 -9.50 2.02
N LEU A 59 -4.32 -10.13 2.29
CA LEU A 59 -5.20 -9.65 3.32
C LEU A 59 -4.51 -9.62 4.68
N HIS A 60 -3.67 -10.62 4.93
CA HIS A 60 -2.92 -10.67 6.18
C HIS A 60 -2.02 -9.45 6.33
N LEU A 61 -1.34 -9.05 5.27
CA LEU A 61 -0.51 -7.86 5.31
C LEU A 61 -1.36 -6.61 5.49
N LEU A 62 -2.49 -6.54 4.78
CA LEU A 62 -3.36 -5.37 4.86
C LEU A 62 -3.83 -5.10 6.28
N ILE A 63 -4.22 -6.14 6.99
CA ILE A 63 -4.75 -5.96 8.34
C ILE A 63 -3.67 -5.84 9.40
N SER A 64 -2.42 -6.10 9.06
CA SER A 64 -1.33 -6.07 10.04
C SER A 64 -0.51 -4.80 10.01
N ILE A 65 -0.81 -3.87 9.10
CA ILE A 65 -0.06 -2.62 9.00
C ILE A 65 -0.59 -1.63 10.03
N PRO A 66 0.26 -1.20 10.97
CA PRO A 66 -0.20 -0.28 12.03
C PRO A 66 -0.29 1.15 11.52
N GLY A 67 -1.32 1.85 11.97
CA GLY A 67 -1.42 3.28 11.76
C GLY A 67 -1.71 3.74 10.34
N VAL A 68 -2.15 2.84 9.48
CA VAL A 68 -2.47 3.21 8.10
C VAL A 68 -3.94 2.89 7.82
N GLY A 69 -4.65 3.88 7.32
CA GLY A 69 -6.01 3.71 6.84
C GLY A 69 -7.02 3.32 7.87
N GLY A 70 -6.66 3.44 8.96
CA GLY A 70 -7.46 2.98 9.83
C GLY A 70 -8.34 3.58 10.67
N HIS A 71 -8.67 3.65 10.89
CA HIS A 71 -9.11 3.91 11.72
C HIS A 71 -9.74 4.05 11.97
#